data_3a3e0a36ad0ab535e8fce0eb63980f0a
#
_entry.id   3a3e0a36ad0ab535e8fce0eb63980f0a
#
_cell.length_a   1.000
_cell.length_b   1.000
_cell.length_c   1.000
_cell.angle_alpha   90.00
_cell.angle_beta   90.00
_cell.angle_gamma   90.00
#
_symmetry.space_group_name_H-M   'P 1'
#
loop_
_entity.id
_entity.type
_entity.pdbx_description
1 polymer ?
#
loop_
_entity_poly.entity_id
_entity_poly.type
_entity_poly.pdbx_seq_one_letter_code
_entity_poly.pdbx_strand_id
1 'polypeptide(L)'
;HATLRRQRQMCIRDSKYIINGQKVWTSRAEYSDLIMLLVKTNQEAKDSKDSLSLFLIDMRQHLGKEIIIKPIRTMVNHSTTEIFFDNLEVDESCIIGEEGQGFRYILSGLNAERLLIASECIGDAKYFIDKSVEYGNQREVFGRPIGKNQGIQFPVAKAYSRTLAAELTLIEGCNLFNSGQDCGKEANISKLLAAEASWEAAEAAMQTFGGFSFAEEYNIERKFRETRLYQIAPVSTNMILAYVAHKVLGFPRSY
;
A
#
# COMPACT_ATOMS: atom_id res chain seq x y z
N HIS A 1 23.96 9.22 7.98
CA HIS A 1 23.11 8.36 7.17
C HIS A 1 22.34 9.13 6.09
N ALA A 2 23.07 9.97 5.32
CA ALA A 2 22.50 10.84 4.28
C ALA A 2 22.92 10.39 2.87
N THR A 3 23.01 9.07 2.60
CA THR A 3 23.67 8.62 1.37
C THR A 3 22.74 7.86 0.38
N LEU A 4 21.44 7.81 0.60
CA LEU A 4 20.54 7.02 -0.25
C LEU A 4 19.63 7.83 -1.17
N ARG A 5 19.87 9.12 -1.36
CA ARG A 5 19.19 9.94 -2.38
C ARG A 5 20.06 10.21 -3.60
N ARG A 6 20.73 9.22 -4.17
CA ARG A 6 21.24 9.33 -5.54
C ARG A 6 20.11 9.01 -6.52
N GLN A 7 19.30 9.99 -6.82
CA GLN A 7 18.50 10.07 -8.05
C GLN A 7 19.44 10.54 -9.16
N ARG A 8 19.81 9.87 -10.00
CA ARG A 8 19.85 9.21 -11.28
C ARG A 8 19.90 10.10 -12.48
N GLN A 9 20.99 9.95 -13.19
CA GLN A 9 21.26 10.59 -14.46
C GLN A 9 20.63 9.77 -15.58
N MET A 10 20.00 10.48 -16.51
CA MET A 10 19.63 10.01 -17.80
C MET A 10 20.38 10.83 -18.84
N CYS A 11 21.05 10.16 -19.78
CA CYS A 11 21.65 10.77 -20.95
C CYS A 11 20.86 10.30 -22.18
N ILE A 12 20.49 11.24 -23.07
CA ILE A 12 19.88 10.91 -24.37
C ILE A 12 21.04 10.71 -25.36
N ARG A 13 21.11 9.56 -25.99
CA ARG A 13 21.94 9.26 -27.14
C ARG A 13 21.09 8.59 -28.20
N ASP A 14 20.94 9.23 -29.35
CA ASP A 14 20.35 8.65 -30.57
C ASP A 14 18.98 7.96 -30.32
N SER A 15 17.99 8.71 -29.76
CA SER A 15 16.63 8.20 -29.46
C SER A 15 16.57 7.11 -28.36
N LYS A 16 17.58 6.99 -27.52
CA LYS A 16 17.63 6.05 -26.41
C LYS A 16 17.78 6.73 -25.07
N TYR A 17 17.20 6.12 -24.05
CA TYR A 17 17.34 6.52 -22.65
C TYR A 17 18.27 5.55 -21.92
N ILE A 18 19.20 6.07 -21.12
CA ILE A 18 20.05 5.26 -20.24
C ILE A 18 19.57 5.44 -18.81
N ILE A 19 19.05 4.36 -18.22
CA ILE A 19 18.44 4.37 -16.90
C ILE A 19 19.43 3.80 -15.90
N ASN A 20 19.71 4.59 -14.87
CA ASN A 20 20.51 4.19 -13.73
C ASN A 20 19.73 4.38 -12.44
N GLY A 21 19.80 3.38 -11.52
CA GLY A 21 19.27 3.56 -10.22
C GLY A 21 18.68 2.37 -9.51
N GLN A 22 17.77 2.63 -8.56
CA GLN A 22 17.25 1.62 -7.66
C GLN A 22 15.76 1.83 -7.38
N LYS A 23 15.01 0.73 -7.30
CA LYS A 23 13.67 0.67 -6.70
C LYS A 23 13.72 -0.30 -5.52
N VAL A 24 13.01 0.03 -4.46
CA VAL A 24 12.91 -0.79 -3.24
C VAL A 24 11.44 -1.05 -2.95
N TRP A 25 11.14 -2.17 -2.33
CA TRP A 25 9.79 -2.62 -1.99
C TRP A 25 8.92 -2.94 -3.22
N THR A 26 9.54 -3.42 -4.30
CA THR A 26 8.81 -3.86 -5.49
C THR A 26 8.35 -5.29 -5.29
N SER A 27 7.02 -5.48 -5.31
CA SER A 27 6.43 -6.82 -5.19
C SER A 27 6.48 -7.56 -6.52
N ARG A 28 6.73 -8.87 -6.46
CA ARG A 28 6.64 -9.84 -7.57
C ARG A 28 7.59 -9.61 -8.76
N ALA A 29 8.61 -8.78 -8.64
CA ALA A 29 9.53 -8.51 -9.75
C ALA A 29 10.26 -9.76 -10.26
N GLU A 30 10.54 -10.74 -9.37
CA GLU A 30 11.17 -12.01 -9.74
C GLU A 30 10.30 -12.89 -10.67
N TYR A 31 9.00 -12.63 -10.70
CA TYR A 31 8.00 -13.39 -11.47
C TYR A 31 7.35 -12.58 -12.58
N SER A 32 7.90 -11.41 -12.89
CA SER A 32 7.33 -10.48 -13.87
C SER A 32 8.25 -10.37 -15.08
N ASP A 33 7.68 -10.41 -16.27
CA ASP A 33 8.38 -10.17 -17.52
C ASP A 33 8.53 -8.67 -17.81
N LEU A 34 7.51 -7.88 -17.42
CA LEU A 34 7.43 -6.46 -17.71
C LEU A 34 7.47 -5.63 -16.43
N ILE A 35 8.09 -4.46 -16.51
CA ILE A 35 8.05 -3.46 -15.45
C ILE A 35 7.55 -2.13 -15.97
N MET A 36 6.59 -1.54 -15.26
CA MET A 36 6.19 -0.16 -15.43
C MET A 36 7.06 0.71 -14.52
N LEU A 37 7.97 1.47 -15.13
CA LEU A 37 9.04 2.17 -14.42
C LEU A 37 8.89 3.68 -14.52
N LEU A 38 8.71 4.34 -13.38
CA LEU A 38 8.71 5.79 -13.28
C LEU A 38 10.15 6.30 -13.11
N VAL A 39 10.61 7.11 -14.05
CA VAL A 39 11.99 7.60 -14.14
C VAL A 39 12.00 9.12 -14.23
N LYS A 40 13.00 9.76 -13.63
CA LYS A 40 13.19 11.20 -13.78
C LYS A 40 13.93 11.47 -15.11
N THR A 41 13.23 12.10 -16.07
CA THR A 41 13.80 12.43 -17.40
C THR A 41 14.26 13.88 -17.50
N ASN A 42 13.61 14.82 -16.82
CA ASN A 42 13.99 16.22 -16.80
C ASN A 42 14.55 16.62 -15.43
N GLN A 43 15.85 16.93 -15.36
CA GLN A 43 16.53 17.33 -14.12
C GLN A 43 16.33 18.81 -13.78
N GLU A 44 16.02 19.63 -14.76
CA GLU A 44 15.88 21.09 -14.62
C GLU A 44 14.43 21.52 -14.30
N ALA A 45 13.48 20.58 -14.36
CA ALA A 45 12.09 20.87 -14.06
C ALA A 45 11.92 21.41 -12.63
N LYS A 46 11.31 22.58 -12.51
CA LYS A 46 11.06 23.26 -11.22
C LYS A 46 10.07 22.46 -10.35
N ASP A 47 9.08 21.79 -10.94
CA ASP A 47 8.19 20.86 -10.25
C ASP A 47 8.66 19.42 -10.48
N SER A 48 8.85 18.69 -9.40
CA SER A 48 9.22 17.27 -9.47
C SER A 48 8.22 16.41 -10.24
N LYS A 49 6.97 16.85 -10.38
CA LYS A 49 5.93 16.13 -11.12
C LYS A 49 6.18 16.16 -12.62
N ASP A 50 6.62 17.28 -13.15
CA ASP A 50 6.89 17.49 -14.60
C ASP A 50 8.25 16.92 -15.02
N SER A 51 8.97 16.32 -14.08
CA SER A 51 10.29 15.71 -14.32
C SER A 51 10.23 14.20 -14.54
N LEU A 52 9.06 13.57 -14.36
CA LEU A 52 8.91 12.12 -14.32
C LEU A 52 8.22 11.59 -15.57
N SER A 53 8.82 10.59 -16.20
CA SER A 53 8.26 9.85 -17.33
C SER A 53 8.03 8.40 -16.98
N LEU A 54 7.06 7.77 -17.61
CA LEU A 54 6.66 6.40 -17.38
C LEU A 54 7.12 5.52 -18.53
N PHE A 55 7.83 4.44 -18.24
CA PHE A 55 8.32 3.48 -19.22
C PHE A 55 7.69 2.11 -19.00
N LEU A 56 7.36 1.41 -20.07
CA LEU A 56 7.06 -0.02 -20.05
C LEU A 56 8.26 -0.77 -20.62
N ILE A 57 8.91 -1.57 -19.79
CA ILE A 57 10.18 -2.23 -20.12
C ILE A 57 10.01 -3.74 -20.03
N ASP A 58 10.43 -4.46 -21.05
CA ASP A 58 10.58 -5.91 -21.02
C ASP A 58 11.91 -6.25 -20.33
N MET A 59 11.82 -6.83 -19.14
CA MET A 59 12.98 -7.13 -18.30
C MET A 59 13.75 -8.38 -18.75
N ARG A 60 13.11 -9.30 -19.51
CA ARG A 60 13.66 -10.65 -19.80
C ARG A 60 15.06 -10.65 -20.40
N GLN A 61 15.36 -9.69 -21.26
CA GLN A 61 16.66 -9.60 -21.92
C GLN A 61 17.73 -8.94 -21.05
N HIS A 62 17.33 -8.24 -20.00
CA HIS A 62 18.18 -7.41 -19.14
C HIS A 62 18.44 -8.02 -17.76
N LEU A 63 17.68 -9.08 -17.39
CA LEU A 63 17.83 -9.74 -16.09
C LEU A 63 19.22 -10.37 -15.94
N GLY A 64 19.84 -10.14 -14.78
CA GLY A 64 21.20 -10.62 -14.47
C GLY A 64 22.33 -9.83 -15.16
N LYS A 65 22.00 -8.77 -15.88
CA LYS A 65 22.94 -7.84 -16.55
C LYS A 65 22.68 -6.41 -16.06
N GLU A 66 21.93 -5.62 -16.83
CA GLU A 66 21.59 -4.24 -16.50
C GLU A 66 20.49 -4.14 -15.43
N ILE A 67 19.71 -5.22 -15.23
CA ILE A 67 18.68 -5.32 -14.18
C ILE A 67 19.04 -6.43 -13.20
N ILE A 68 19.31 -6.05 -11.95
CA ILE A 68 19.56 -6.98 -10.85
C ILE A 68 18.43 -6.91 -9.86
N ILE A 69 17.75 -8.04 -9.61
CA ILE A 69 16.68 -8.18 -8.64
C ILE A 69 17.22 -8.90 -7.41
N LYS A 70 17.01 -8.33 -6.22
CA LYS A 70 17.39 -8.93 -4.94
C LYS A 70 16.18 -9.07 -4.03
N PRO A 71 15.88 -10.27 -3.53
CA PRO A 71 14.77 -10.48 -2.60
C PRO A 71 15.05 -9.83 -1.25
N ILE A 72 14.00 -9.24 -0.65
CA ILE A 72 14.00 -8.72 0.71
C ILE A 72 13.19 -9.69 1.58
N ARG A 73 13.80 -10.22 2.64
CA ARG A 73 13.09 -11.03 3.62
C ARG A 73 12.21 -10.13 4.47
N THR A 74 10.92 -10.38 4.46
CA THR A 74 9.92 -9.61 5.21
C THR A 74 9.06 -10.52 6.07
N MET A 75 8.42 -9.98 7.10
CA MET A 75 7.47 -10.72 7.94
C MET A 75 6.15 -11.03 7.21
N VAL A 76 5.87 -10.32 6.11
CA VAL A 76 4.72 -10.49 5.23
C VAL A 76 5.13 -10.20 3.79
N ASN A 77 4.34 -10.62 2.79
CA ASN A 77 4.61 -10.37 1.38
C ASN A 77 5.97 -10.96 0.91
N HIS A 78 6.03 -12.26 0.78
CA HIS A 78 7.25 -13.05 0.54
C HIS A 78 7.95 -12.80 -0.81
N SER A 79 7.37 -12.01 -1.72
CA SER A 79 7.98 -11.67 -3.01
C SER A 79 8.36 -10.18 -3.13
N THR A 80 8.78 -9.58 -2.03
CA THR A 80 9.28 -8.19 -2.00
C THR A 80 10.74 -8.13 -2.42
N THR A 81 11.08 -7.17 -3.27
CA THR A 81 12.44 -7.07 -3.86
C THR A 81 12.98 -5.66 -3.88
N GLU A 82 14.31 -5.58 -3.98
CA GLU A 82 15.07 -4.43 -4.50
C GLU A 82 15.41 -4.70 -5.97
N ILE A 83 15.34 -3.66 -6.80
CA ILE A 83 15.73 -3.71 -8.21
C ILE A 83 16.78 -2.63 -8.45
N PHE A 84 17.91 -3.04 -9.02
CA PHE A 84 18.98 -2.15 -9.43
C PHE A 84 19.01 -2.07 -10.95
N PHE A 85 19.18 -0.86 -11.47
CA PHE A 85 19.35 -0.57 -12.88
C PHE A 85 20.74 0.03 -13.07
N ASP A 86 21.54 -0.59 -13.92
CA ASP A 86 22.91 -0.15 -14.24
C ASP A 86 23.06 -0.02 -15.75
N ASN A 87 23.12 1.23 -16.22
CA ASN A 87 23.21 1.59 -17.64
C ASN A 87 22.18 0.87 -18.54
N LEU A 88 20.97 0.70 -18.03
CA LEU A 88 19.87 0.08 -18.80
C LEU A 88 19.49 0.98 -19.97
N GLU A 89 19.79 0.55 -21.18
CA GLU A 89 19.39 1.23 -22.41
C GLU A 89 17.95 0.83 -22.78
N VAL A 90 17.09 1.83 -22.99
CA VAL A 90 15.70 1.64 -23.45
C VAL A 90 15.39 2.59 -24.59
N ASP A 91 14.60 2.13 -25.55
CA ASP A 91 14.16 2.92 -26.67
C ASP A 91 13.08 3.92 -26.24
N GLU A 92 12.94 5.05 -26.96
CA GLU A 92 11.91 6.04 -26.69
C GLU A 92 10.48 5.47 -26.86
N SER A 93 10.31 4.45 -27.70
CA SER A 93 9.04 3.74 -27.87
C SER A 93 8.54 3.04 -26.60
N CYS A 94 9.42 2.86 -25.61
CA CYS A 94 9.05 2.33 -24.29
C CYS A 94 8.35 3.36 -23.40
N ILE A 95 8.29 4.65 -23.79
CA ILE A 95 7.58 5.68 -23.02
C ILE A 95 6.07 5.46 -23.16
N ILE A 96 5.39 5.50 -22.03
CA ILE A 96 3.92 5.54 -21.98
C ILE A 96 3.47 7.00 -21.99
N GLY A 97 2.80 7.41 -23.05
CA GLY A 97 2.31 8.77 -23.25
C GLY A 97 3.43 9.78 -23.51
N GLU A 98 3.39 10.94 -22.88
CA GLU A 98 4.31 12.05 -23.09
C GLU A 98 5.41 12.10 -22.04
N GLU A 99 6.63 12.48 -22.44
CA GLU A 99 7.73 12.74 -21.53
C GLU A 99 7.36 13.83 -20.50
N GLY A 100 7.73 13.62 -19.25
CA GLY A 100 7.41 14.54 -18.15
C GLY A 100 5.99 14.38 -17.56
N GLN A 101 5.10 13.59 -18.18
CA GLN A 101 3.72 13.37 -17.71
C GLN A 101 3.52 12.06 -16.93
N GLY A 102 4.57 11.30 -16.70
CA GLY A 102 4.49 9.96 -16.11
C GLY A 102 3.83 9.93 -14.73
N PHE A 103 4.05 10.95 -13.89
CA PHE A 103 3.41 11.03 -12.59
C PHE A 103 1.88 11.19 -12.69
N ARG A 104 1.40 11.92 -13.69
CA ARG A 104 -0.03 12.12 -13.94
C ARG A 104 -0.70 10.79 -14.34
N TYR A 105 -0.04 10.00 -15.19
CA TYR A 105 -0.57 8.71 -15.65
C TYR A 105 -0.68 7.70 -14.49
N ILE A 106 0.31 7.67 -13.60
CA ILE A 106 0.27 6.78 -12.42
C ILE A 106 -0.84 7.18 -11.44
N LEU A 107 -1.13 8.47 -11.26
CA LEU A 107 -2.13 8.93 -10.29
C LEU A 107 -3.52 8.33 -10.52
N SER A 108 -3.93 8.12 -11.76
CA SER A 108 -5.23 7.51 -12.08
C SER A 108 -5.35 6.08 -11.55
N GLY A 109 -4.29 5.28 -11.65
CA GLY A 109 -4.24 3.92 -11.11
C GLY A 109 -4.15 3.87 -9.58
N LEU A 110 -3.50 4.86 -8.95
CA LEU A 110 -3.30 4.88 -7.50
C LEU A 110 -4.59 5.04 -6.69
N ASN A 111 -5.64 5.66 -7.22
CA ASN A 111 -6.92 5.73 -6.53
C ASN A 111 -7.61 4.36 -6.49
N ALA A 112 -7.62 3.63 -7.58
CA ALA A 112 -8.12 2.25 -7.64
C ALA A 112 -7.37 1.34 -6.64
N GLU A 113 -6.04 1.46 -6.58
CA GLU A 113 -5.21 0.69 -5.64
C GLU A 113 -5.55 1.02 -4.18
N ARG A 114 -5.78 2.29 -3.83
CA ARG A 114 -6.20 2.68 -2.48
C ARG A 114 -7.55 2.09 -2.10
N LEU A 115 -8.53 2.10 -3.01
CA LEU A 115 -9.84 1.48 -2.79
C LEU A 115 -9.71 -0.03 -2.62
N LEU A 116 -8.87 -0.69 -3.43
CA LEU A 116 -8.60 -2.12 -3.31
C LEU A 116 -8.01 -2.47 -1.93
N ILE A 117 -6.97 -1.76 -1.51
CA ILE A 117 -6.36 -1.98 -0.18
C ILE A 117 -7.32 -1.66 0.97
N ALA A 118 -8.18 -0.64 0.82
CA ALA A 118 -9.23 -0.39 1.81
C ALA A 118 -10.20 -1.58 1.91
N SER A 119 -10.55 -2.22 0.79
CA SER A 119 -11.39 -3.42 0.77
C SER A 119 -10.71 -4.59 1.49
N GLU A 120 -9.41 -4.81 1.27
CA GLU A 120 -8.63 -5.85 1.96
C GLU A 120 -8.62 -5.60 3.48
N CYS A 121 -8.37 -4.35 3.91
CA CYS A 121 -8.40 -3.96 5.31
C CYS A 121 -9.76 -4.25 5.98
N ILE A 122 -10.86 -3.96 5.29
CA ILE A 122 -12.21 -4.23 5.78
C ILE A 122 -12.45 -5.75 5.89
N GLY A 123 -11.98 -6.52 4.92
CA GLY A 123 -12.02 -7.98 4.97
C GLY A 123 -11.26 -8.54 6.18
N ASP A 124 -10.07 -8.03 6.44
CA ASP A 124 -9.26 -8.41 7.60
C ASP A 124 -9.94 -8.01 8.93
N ALA A 125 -10.49 -6.79 9.00
CA ALA A 125 -11.21 -6.34 10.20
C ALA A 125 -12.40 -7.25 10.51
N LYS A 126 -13.21 -7.59 9.50
CA LYS A 126 -14.35 -8.51 9.64
C LYS A 126 -13.88 -9.89 10.13
N TYR A 127 -12.80 -10.42 9.55
CA TYR A 127 -12.21 -11.69 9.99
C TYR A 127 -11.84 -11.66 11.48
N PHE A 128 -11.14 -10.64 11.96
CA PHE A 128 -10.76 -10.52 13.36
C PHE A 128 -11.98 -10.40 14.29
N ILE A 129 -12.98 -9.63 13.88
CA ILE A 129 -14.23 -9.44 14.64
C ILE A 129 -14.97 -10.76 14.76
N ASP A 130 -15.20 -11.47 13.64
CA ASP A 130 -15.91 -12.74 13.60
C ASP A 130 -15.20 -13.80 14.45
N LYS A 131 -13.86 -13.91 14.33
CA LYS A 131 -13.07 -14.82 15.14
C LYS A 131 -13.11 -14.47 16.63
N SER A 132 -13.10 -13.19 16.97
CA SER A 132 -13.20 -12.74 18.37
C SER A 132 -14.57 -13.08 18.97
N VAL A 133 -15.65 -12.90 18.21
CA VAL A 133 -17.01 -13.24 18.64
C VAL A 133 -17.16 -14.76 18.81
N GLU A 134 -16.71 -15.55 17.82
CA GLU A 134 -16.73 -17.01 17.88
C GLU A 134 -15.99 -17.52 19.13
N TYR A 135 -14.71 -17.12 19.29
CA TYR A 135 -13.89 -17.55 20.40
C TYR A 135 -14.42 -17.05 21.76
N GLY A 136 -14.87 -15.80 21.83
CA GLY A 136 -15.42 -15.21 23.04
C GLY A 136 -16.67 -15.93 23.55
N ASN A 137 -17.49 -16.47 22.66
CA ASN A 137 -18.68 -17.24 23.00
C ASN A 137 -18.40 -18.70 23.39
N GLN A 138 -17.32 -19.29 22.87
CA GLN A 138 -16.96 -20.69 23.10
C GLN A 138 -16.02 -20.88 24.28
N ARG A 139 -15.07 -19.94 24.48
CA ARG A 139 -14.07 -20.04 25.52
C ARG A 139 -14.65 -19.75 26.89
N GLU A 140 -14.67 -20.74 27.76
CA GLU A 140 -15.12 -20.61 29.15
C GLU A 140 -13.94 -20.45 30.12
N VAL A 141 -14.07 -19.49 31.04
CA VAL A 141 -13.17 -19.25 32.17
C VAL A 141 -14.02 -18.87 33.36
N PHE A 142 -13.72 -19.42 34.51
CA PHE A 142 -14.51 -19.25 35.75
C PHE A 142 -16.02 -19.61 35.58
N GLY A 143 -16.30 -20.67 34.81
CA GLY A 143 -17.66 -21.22 34.64
C GLY A 143 -18.57 -20.41 33.72
N ARG A 144 -18.01 -19.53 32.89
CA ARG A 144 -18.81 -18.74 31.91
C ARG A 144 -17.99 -18.37 30.69
N PRO A 145 -18.63 -18.17 29.53
CA PRO A 145 -17.96 -17.64 28.34
C PRO A 145 -17.29 -16.29 28.61
N ILE A 146 -16.07 -16.11 28.10
CA ILE A 146 -15.32 -14.85 28.25
C ILE A 146 -16.01 -13.68 27.55
N GLY A 147 -16.81 -13.95 26.52
CA GLY A 147 -17.64 -12.96 25.82
C GLY A 147 -18.69 -12.27 26.69
N LYS A 148 -18.96 -12.75 27.92
CA LYS A 148 -19.79 -12.03 28.91
C LYS A 148 -19.07 -10.87 29.60
N ASN A 149 -17.77 -10.70 29.36
CA ASN A 149 -17.01 -9.61 29.97
C ASN A 149 -16.95 -8.39 29.04
N GLN A 150 -17.30 -7.22 29.58
CA GLN A 150 -17.24 -5.95 28.83
C GLN A 150 -15.83 -5.62 28.32
N GLY A 151 -14.78 -6.07 29.01
CA GLY A 151 -13.38 -5.95 28.55
C GLY A 151 -13.09 -6.69 27.25
N ILE A 152 -13.92 -7.68 26.88
CA ILE A 152 -13.88 -8.37 25.57
C ILE A 152 -14.85 -7.72 24.59
N GLN A 153 -16.10 -7.48 25.03
CA GLN A 153 -17.17 -6.96 24.17
C GLN A 153 -16.88 -5.57 23.61
N PHE A 154 -16.43 -4.63 24.45
CA PHE A 154 -16.30 -3.23 24.05
C PHE A 154 -15.22 -2.97 23.00
N PRO A 155 -14.01 -3.55 23.11
CA PRO A 155 -13.02 -3.42 22.05
C PRO A 155 -13.50 -3.96 20.70
N VAL A 156 -14.15 -5.14 20.70
CA VAL A 156 -14.69 -5.75 19.48
C VAL A 156 -15.83 -4.93 18.88
N ALA A 157 -16.76 -4.45 19.72
CA ALA A 157 -17.86 -3.59 19.26
C ALA A 157 -17.38 -2.25 18.70
N LYS A 158 -16.34 -1.67 19.29
CA LYS A 158 -15.71 -0.43 18.81
C LYS A 158 -15.04 -0.66 17.45
N ALA A 159 -14.26 -1.75 17.30
CA ALA A 159 -13.65 -2.13 16.04
C ALA A 159 -14.70 -2.35 14.94
N TYR A 160 -15.81 -3.04 15.26
CA TYR A 160 -16.93 -3.21 14.35
C TYR A 160 -17.51 -1.88 13.86
N SER A 161 -17.78 -0.95 14.78
CA SER A 161 -18.36 0.35 14.44
C SER A 161 -17.46 1.17 13.52
N ARG A 162 -16.15 1.13 13.75
CA ARG A 162 -15.18 1.79 12.89
C ARG A 162 -15.04 1.11 11.52
N THR A 163 -15.08 -0.22 11.50
CA THR A 163 -15.06 -0.99 10.25
C THR A 163 -16.26 -0.63 9.38
N LEU A 164 -17.46 -0.54 9.97
CA LEU A 164 -18.67 -0.14 9.25
C LEU A 164 -18.56 1.28 8.68
N ALA A 165 -18.04 2.23 9.44
CA ALA A 165 -17.83 3.60 8.95
C ALA A 165 -16.82 3.67 7.79
N ALA A 166 -15.72 2.89 7.87
CA ALA A 166 -14.74 2.76 6.81
C ALA A 166 -15.36 2.14 5.54
N GLU A 167 -16.19 1.10 5.70
CA GLU A 167 -16.87 0.42 4.59
C GLU A 167 -17.82 1.36 3.84
N LEU A 168 -18.60 2.16 4.55
CA LEU A 168 -19.49 3.15 3.93
C LEU A 168 -18.72 4.20 3.13
N THR A 169 -17.57 4.66 3.66
CA THR A 169 -16.69 5.59 2.93
C THR A 169 -16.05 4.93 1.70
N LEU A 170 -15.69 3.65 1.79
CA LEU A 170 -15.18 2.87 0.66
C LEU A 170 -16.22 2.73 -0.45
N ILE A 171 -17.46 2.37 -0.09
CA ILE A 171 -18.56 2.21 -1.05
C ILE A 171 -18.77 3.51 -1.84
N GLU A 172 -18.76 4.66 -1.18
CA GLU A 172 -18.85 5.96 -1.84
C GLU A 172 -17.68 6.20 -2.80
N GLY A 173 -16.44 5.92 -2.35
CA GLY A 173 -15.26 6.02 -3.22
C GLY A 173 -15.34 5.12 -4.46
N CYS A 174 -15.84 3.89 -4.33
CA CYS A 174 -16.07 2.96 -5.44
C CYS A 174 -17.15 3.47 -6.40
N ASN A 175 -18.24 4.04 -5.90
CA ASN A 175 -19.32 4.59 -6.71
C ASN A 175 -18.83 5.76 -7.57
N LEU A 176 -18.05 6.68 -6.97
CA LEU A 176 -17.43 7.80 -7.69
C LEU A 176 -16.45 7.30 -8.77
N PHE A 177 -15.59 6.33 -8.42
CA PHE A 177 -14.65 5.73 -9.37
C PHE A 177 -15.37 5.10 -10.56
N ASN A 178 -16.39 4.28 -10.30
CA ASN A 178 -17.17 3.59 -11.35
C ASN A 178 -17.94 4.54 -12.26
N SER A 179 -18.34 5.70 -11.72
CA SER A 179 -19.04 6.74 -12.52
C SER A 179 -18.07 7.70 -13.24
N GLY A 180 -16.75 7.46 -13.15
CA GLY A 180 -15.74 8.30 -13.79
C GLY A 180 -15.55 9.68 -13.13
N GLN A 181 -16.04 9.85 -11.90
CA GLN A 181 -15.87 11.08 -11.12
C GLN A 181 -14.56 11.06 -10.33
N ASP A 182 -14.10 12.25 -9.90
CA ASP A 182 -12.95 12.36 -8.99
C ASP A 182 -13.26 11.72 -7.63
N CYS A 183 -12.54 10.67 -7.30
CA CYS A 183 -12.66 9.92 -6.05
C CYS A 183 -11.42 10.07 -5.16
N GLY A 184 -10.52 10.99 -5.46
CA GLY A 184 -9.23 11.10 -4.77
C GLY A 184 -9.37 11.31 -3.26
N LYS A 185 -10.35 12.11 -2.83
CA LYS A 185 -10.63 12.35 -1.42
C LYS A 185 -11.13 11.07 -0.73
N GLU A 186 -12.14 10.44 -1.31
CA GLU A 186 -12.77 9.23 -0.76
C GLU A 186 -11.81 8.04 -0.74
N ALA A 187 -11.02 7.86 -1.79
CA ALA A 187 -10.01 6.80 -1.88
C ALA A 187 -8.92 6.94 -0.79
N ASN A 188 -8.48 8.15 -0.50
CA ASN A 188 -7.52 8.39 0.57
C ASN A 188 -8.15 8.19 1.96
N ILE A 189 -9.33 8.75 2.20
CA ILE A 189 -10.00 8.67 3.50
C ILE A 189 -10.43 7.24 3.81
N SER A 190 -11.00 6.51 2.84
CA SER A 190 -11.40 5.11 3.05
C SER A 190 -10.20 4.24 3.38
N LYS A 191 -9.07 4.42 2.69
CA LYS A 191 -7.84 3.68 2.97
C LYS A 191 -7.30 3.97 4.37
N LEU A 192 -7.33 5.21 4.81
CA LEU A 192 -6.93 5.61 6.16
C LEU A 192 -7.80 4.92 7.21
N LEU A 193 -9.11 5.13 7.11
CA LEU A 193 -10.07 4.60 8.08
C LEU A 193 -10.07 3.07 8.12
N ALA A 194 -10.00 2.42 6.96
CA ALA A 194 -9.98 0.96 6.88
C ALA A 194 -8.71 0.35 7.49
N ALA A 195 -7.54 0.95 7.22
CA ALA A 195 -6.27 0.48 7.79
C ALA A 195 -6.22 0.65 9.32
N GLU A 196 -6.78 1.75 9.85
CA GLU A 196 -6.88 1.96 11.30
C GLU A 196 -7.88 1.01 11.95
N ALA A 197 -9.07 0.82 11.33
CA ALA A 197 -10.09 -0.10 11.83
C ALA A 197 -9.61 -1.56 11.83
N SER A 198 -8.91 -1.98 10.78
CA SER A 198 -8.31 -3.31 10.69
C SER A 198 -7.28 -3.54 11.78
N TRP A 199 -6.42 -2.57 12.03
CA TRP A 199 -5.43 -2.65 13.11
C TRP A 199 -6.09 -2.74 14.49
N GLU A 200 -7.11 -1.92 14.76
CA GLU A 200 -7.86 -1.97 16.02
C GLU A 200 -8.58 -3.32 16.22
N ALA A 201 -9.16 -3.87 15.14
CA ALA A 201 -9.78 -5.19 15.17
C ALA A 201 -8.74 -6.30 15.44
N ALA A 202 -7.54 -6.19 14.86
CA ALA A 202 -6.44 -7.12 15.10
C ALA A 202 -5.99 -7.10 16.56
N GLU A 203 -5.81 -5.91 17.16
CA GLU A 203 -5.48 -5.77 18.58
C GLU A 203 -6.58 -6.35 19.49
N ALA A 204 -7.85 -6.08 19.18
CA ALA A 204 -8.99 -6.64 19.92
C ALA A 204 -9.00 -8.18 19.85
N ALA A 205 -8.67 -8.76 18.68
CA ALA A 205 -8.59 -10.21 18.52
C ALA A 205 -7.40 -10.80 19.32
N MET A 206 -6.21 -10.18 19.25
CA MET A 206 -5.04 -10.61 20.03
C MET A 206 -5.38 -10.66 21.52
N GLN A 207 -6.05 -9.64 22.06
CA GLN A 207 -6.47 -9.60 23.46
C GLN A 207 -7.56 -10.65 23.77
N THR A 208 -8.53 -10.85 22.87
CA THR A 208 -9.61 -11.83 23.06
C THR A 208 -9.08 -13.26 23.14
N PHE A 209 -8.14 -13.61 22.28
CA PHE A 209 -7.52 -14.95 22.24
C PHE A 209 -6.46 -15.13 23.34
N GLY A 210 -5.87 -14.03 23.86
CA GLY A 210 -4.79 -14.09 24.85
C GLY A 210 -3.61 -14.90 24.34
N GLY A 211 -3.09 -15.86 25.12
CA GLY A 211 -1.97 -16.71 24.70
C GLY A 211 -2.19 -17.47 23.41
N PHE A 212 -3.42 -17.87 23.12
CA PHE A 212 -3.75 -18.58 21.87
C PHE A 212 -3.70 -17.69 20.61
N SER A 213 -3.63 -16.38 20.74
CA SER A 213 -3.42 -15.50 19.60
C SER A 213 -2.04 -15.68 18.95
N PHE A 214 -1.07 -16.24 19.66
CA PHE A 214 0.28 -16.55 19.17
C PHE A 214 0.38 -17.94 18.53
N ALA A 215 -0.64 -18.79 18.67
CA ALA A 215 -0.64 -20.13 18.12
C ALA A 215 -1.01 -20.09 16.62
N GLU A 216 -0.15 -20.67 15.77
CA GLU A 216 -0.30 -20.65 14.31
C GLU A 216 -1.63 -21.23 13.84
N GLU A 217 -2.16 -22.25 14.52
CA GLU A 217 -3.43 -22.92 14.20
C GLU A 217 -4.65 -21.98 14.20
N TYR A 218 -4.61 -20.89 14.95
CA TYR A 218 -5.70 -19.89 14.98
C TYR A 218 -5.56 -18.82 13.89
N ASN A 219 -4.40 -18.70 13.25
CA ASN A 219 -4.10 -17.69 12.21
C ASN A 219 -4.23 -16.23 12.65
N ILE A 220 -4.44 -15.94 13.94
CA ILE A 220 -4.54 -14.57 14.44
C ILE A 220 -3.20 -13.86 14.31
N GLU A 221 -2.10 -14.51 14.73
CA GLU A 221 -0.75 -13.93 14.67
C GLU A 221 -0.33 -13.60 13.22
N ARG A 222 -0.66 -14.48 12.25
CA ARG A 222 -0.35 -14.29 10.84
C ARG A 222 -1.10 -13.06 10.28
N LYS A 223 -2.40 -13.02 10.49
CA LYS A 223 -3.25 -11.90 10.05
C LYS A 223 -2.88 -10.60 10.75
N PHE A 224 -2.48 -10.64 12.03
CA PHE A 224 -1.98 -9.48 12.77
C PHE A 224 -0.73 -8.88 12.10
N ARG A 225 0.22 -9.71 11.66
CA ARG A 225 1.40 -9.26 10.92
C ARG A 225 1.02 -8.67 9.54
N GLU A 226 0.09 -9.30 8.83
CA GLU A 226 -0.39 -8.85 7.51
C GLU A 226 -1.06 -7.48 7.60
N THR A 227 -2.00 -7.31 8.51
CA THR A 227 -2.78 -6.06 8.61
C THR A 227 -1.92 -4.85 8.99
N ARG A 228 -0.76 -5.05 9.66
CA ARG A 228 0.15 -3.95 9.98
C ARG A 228 0.73 -3.27 8.74
N LEU A 229 0.88 -4.01 7.64
CA LEU A 229 1.39 -3.49 6.38
C LEU A 229 0.54 -2.33 5.85
N TYR A 230 -0.77 -2.42 6.00
CA TYR A 230 -1.71 -1.46 5.40
C TYR A 230 -1.61 -0.03 5.95
N GLN A 231 -1.04 0.18 7.13
CA GLN A 231 -0.76 1.52 7.63
C GLN A 231 0.47 2.18 6.97
N ILE A 232 1.27 1.38 6.26
CA ILE A 232 2.52 1.79 5.62
C ILE A 232 2.39 1.82 4.11
N ALA A 233 1.77 0.79 3.51
CA ALA A 233 1.65 0.60 2.07
C ALA A 233 0.19 0.65 1.60
N PRO A 234 -0.08 1.01 0.33
CA PRO A 234 0.83 1.59 -0.66
C PRO A 234 1.19 3.04 -0.37
N VAL A 235 0.39 3.72 0.46
CA VAL A 235 0.60 5.10 0.92
C VAL A 235 0.50 5.11 2.44
N SER A 236 1.47 5.69 3.11
CA SER A 236 1.49 5.75 4.57
C SER A 236 0.36 6.64 5.12
N THR A 237 -0.11 6.31 6.32
CA THR A 237 -1.08 7.11 7.08
C THR A 237 -0.69 8.60 7.12
N ASN A 238 0.59 8.90 7.37
CA ASN A 238 1.08 10.29 7.43
C ASN A 238 0.93 11.03 6.10
N MET A 239 1.17 10.38 4.98
CA MET A 239 0.99 11.00 3.65
C MET A 239 -0.48 11.25 3.34
N ILE A 240 -1.38 10.36 3.76
CA ILE A 240 -2.82 10.56 3.59
C ILE A 240 -3.29 11.74 4.45
N LEU A 241 -2.87 11.82 5.71
CA LEU A 241 -3.20 12.95 6.58
C LEU A 241 -2.68 14.27 6.02
N ALA A 242 -1.46 14.31 5.49
CA ALA A 242 -0.93 15.48 4.80
C ALA A 242 -1.76 15.86 3.56
N TYR A 243 -2.21 14.88 2.77
CA TYR A 243 -3.11 15.11 1.64
C TYR A 243 -4.45 15.71 2.11
N VAL A 244 -5.08 15.13 3.13
CA VAL A 244 -6.34 15.63 3.67
C VAL A 244 -6.18 17.05 4.19
N ALA A 245 -5.15 17.33 4.98
CA ALA A 245 -4.89 18.66 5.50
C ALA A 245 -4.71 19.69 4.38
N HIS A 246 -3.86 19.37 3.40
CA HIS A 246 -3.52 20.33 2.35
C HIS A 246 -4.59 20.44 1.25
N LYS A 247 -5.09 19.30 0.74
CA LYS A 247 -5.95 19.27 -0.45
C LYS A 247 -7.44 19.35 -0.12
N VAL A 248 -7.85 18.79 1.02
CA VAL A 248 -9.27 18.79 1.41
C VAL A 248 -9.61 19.95 2.33
N LEU A 249 -8.77 20.23 3.32
CA LEU A 249 -9.01 21.28 4.33
C LEU A 249 -8.38 22.63 3.98
N GLY A 250 -7.49 22.71 2.99
CA GLY A 250 -6.89 23.96 2.55
C GLY A 250 -5.76 24.50 3.43
N PHE A 251 -5.17 23.67 4.30
CA PHE A 251 -3.99 24.10 5.06
C PHE A 251 -2.77 24.33 4.14
N PRO A 252 -1.86 25.23 4.51
CA PRO A 252 -0.60 25.40 3.79
C PRO A 252 0.22 24.12 3.82
N ARG A 253 1.02 23.92 2.77
CA ARG A 253 1.91 22.76 2.68
C ARG A 253 2.94 22.77 3.80
N SER A 254 3.16 21.64 4.46
CA SER A 254 4.12 21.51 5.57
C SER A 254 5.56 21.22 5.11
N TYR A 255 5.76 20.93 3.80
CA TYR A 255 7.08 20.62 3.21
C TYR A 255 7.06 20.84 1.69
#